data_23169259b06f82b733558c12a8dd5914
#
_entry.id   23169259b06f82b733558c12a8dd5914
#
_cell.length_a   1.000
_cell.length_b   1.000
_cell.length_c   1.000
_cell.angle_alpha   90.00
_cell.angle_beta   90.00
_cell.angle_gamma   90.00
#
_symmetry.space_group_name_H-M   'P 1'
#
loop_
_entity.id
_entity.type
_entity.pdbx_description
1 polymer ?
#
loop_
_entity_poly.entity_id
_entity_poly.type
_entity_poly.pdbx_seq_one_letter_code
_entity_poly.pdbx_strand_id
1 'polypeptide(L)'
;MATLDIPDAQPDTSTQGFPDSSAGDIFDADAYRPDGVGYDSSAPQPPTNTGLIPTLSFSSEPELVLITPDARTRRFDRDDLVVRKGEIALINGHYTPHESMVKDLVAVYDALNNAGIDFLLVRGDHNRPVIAVDRKRRKEITRVLGRTFANEPFYAKPLDGNVSQQFLLADGALTTLRKSSVFRMYRPRIEPIGRLRYGAQTAFQFELWRFGEDEIIAPVENALMRTRLPRAEARETTIDLYGRKWVTLQNMFDDLASDVSFDIDLVFSWVDGSSDEFQRERAKRMQAYVVGEGDDSDARFRQIDELKYALRSVYMFAPWIRRIFIATDSPAPEWLAEHPRVTVMRSEDFFVDTSVLPIHNSHAVESQLHHIPGLAEHFLYSNDDMFFGRPVGPELFFSPGGVTKFVEASTRIGLGENDPTRSGFENAARVNRALLRGRFGKVTTRHLEHTPAPMRKSVLLELEQEFPEDFSRTAASRFRSATDISVTNSLYHYYALMTGRAVAQTQVRSLYIETTLRIALRQMNHLRKRRDQDMFCLNDGSHPEISTEVRCAAVTEFLELYFPIVAPWERASVASSSEPGLAGSSAARAMQAESPTA
;
A
#
# COMPACT_ATOMS: atom_id res chain seq x y z
N MET A 1 -27.96 50.64 -15.20
CA MET A 1 -29.38 50.43 -15.50
C MET A 1 -29.50 49.75 -16.86
N ALA A 2 -29.71 48.48 -16.86
CA ALA A 2 -30.36 47.67 -17.92
C ALA A 2 -30.50 46.27 -17.29
N THR A 3 -31.70 45.99 -16.86
CA THR A 3 -32.21 44.69 -16.39
C THR A 3 -32.42 43.78 -17.59
N LEU A 4 -31.87 42.57 -17.53
CA LEU A 4 -32.18 41.49 -18.44
C LEU A 4 -33.03 40.44 -17.71
N ASP A 5 -34.29 40.32 -18.16
CA ASP A 5 -35.25 39.29 -17.74
C ASP A 5 -34.81 37.91 -18.19
N ILE A 6 -34.89 36.94 -17.30
CA ILE A 6 -34.74 35.50 -17.58
C ILE A 6 -36.14 34.89 -17.38
N PRO A 7 -36.70 34.16 -18.37
CA PRO A 7 -37.99 33.48 -18.21
C PRO A 7 -37.87 32.16 -17.48
N ASP A 8 -38.83 31.89 -16.60
CA ASP A 8 -39.08 30.63 -15.89
C ASP A 8 -39.31 29.46 -16.87
N ALA A 9 -38.57 28.37 -16.68
CA ALA A 9 -38.85 27.08 -17.30
C ALA A 9 -39.33 26.09 -16.23
N GLN A 10 -40.56 25.62 -16.41
CA GLN A 10 -41.18 24.54 -15.64
C GLN A 10 -40.50 23.19 -15.95
N PRO A 11 -40.49 22.23 -15.01
CA PRO A 11 -39.90 20.91 -15.23
C PRO A 11 -40.84 19.99 -15.98
N ASP A 12 -40.32 19.40 -17.06
CA ASP A 12 -40.98 18.37 -17.85
C ASP A 12 -40.78 16.99 -17.20
N THR A 13 -41.90 16.36 -16.86
CA THR A 13 -41.97 14.99 -16.35
C THR A 13 -42.19 14.03 -17.51
N SER A 14 -41.11 13.39 -17.99
CA SER A 14 -41.25 12.18 -18.80
C SER A 14 -40.29 11.09 -18.29
N THR A 15 -40.90 10.14 -17.60
CA THR A 15 -40.33 8.83 -17.26
C THR A 15 -40.09 8.01 -18.52
N GLN A 16 -38.83 7.69 -18.82
CA GLN A 16 -38.50 6.53 -19.64
C GLN A 16 -37.63 5.55 -18.83
N GLY A 17 -38.20 4.36 -18.65
CA GLY A 17 -37.58 3.25 -17.93
C GLY A 17 -36.42 2.65 -18.72
N PHE A 18 -35.37 2.29 -17.96
CA PHE A 18 -34.30 1.43 -18.45
C PHE A 18 -34.56 -0.02 -18.01
N PRO A 19 -34.18 -1.02 -18.82
CA PRO A 19 -34.54 -2.40 -18.57
C PRO A 19 -33.65 -3.02 -17.46
N ASP A 20 -34.34 -3.77 -16.63
CA ASP A 20 -33.88 -4.66 -15.61
C ASP A 20 -32.94 -5.74 -16.19
N SER A 21 -31.71 -5.85 -15.72
CA SER A 21 -30.88 -7.03 -15.90
C SER A 21 -30.59 -7.66 -14.53
N SER A 22 -31.48 -8.57 -14.18
CA SER A 22 -31.33 -9.52 -13.08
C SER A 22 -30.17 -10.49 -13.36
N ALA A 23 -29.15 -10.48 -12.54
CA ALA A 23 -28.35 -11.66 -12.22
C ALA A 23 -27.98 -11.54 -10.74
N GLY A 24 -28.64 -12.35 -9.94
CA GLY A 24 -28.49 -12.37 -8.50
C GLY A 24 -27.17 -13.00 -8.09
N ASP A 25 -26.59 -12.43 -7.05
CA ASP A 25 -25.83 -13.16 -6.05
C ASP A 25 -26.22 -12.61 -4.69
N ILE A 26 -26.95 -13.46 -3.98
CA ILE A 26 -27.47 -13.24 -2.64
C ILE A 26 -26.29 -13.28 -1.68
N PHE A 27 -25.82 -12.14 -1.20
CA PHE A 27 -25.06 -12.07 0.04
C PHE A 27 -26.01 -11.60 1.16
N ASP A 28 -26.31 -12.54 2.03
CA ASP A 28 -27.09 -12.39 3.24
C ASP A 28 -26.33 -11.43 4.21
N ALA A 29 -26.78 -10.18 4.29
CA ALA A 29 -26.18 -9.13 5.12
C ALA A 29 -26.72 -9.09 6.56
N ASP A 30 -27.52 -10.09 6.97
CA ASP A 30 -28.22 -10.10 8.27
C ASP A 30 -27.62 -11.03 9.35
N ALA A 31 -26.42 -11.56 9.17
CA ALA A 31 -25.82 -12.52 10.09
C ALA A 31 -24.88 -11.92 11.15
N TYR A 32 -25.00 -10.65 11.52
CA TYR A 32 -24.25 -10.12 12.67
C TYR A 32 -25.03 -9.05 13.42
N ARG A 33 -25.96 -9.49 14.31
CA ARG A 33 -26.44 -8.68 15.44
C ARG A 33 -25.85 -9.27 16.72
N PRO A 34 -25.14 -8.53 17.55
CA PRO A 34 -24.89 -8.92 18.92
C PRO A 34 -26.10 -8.51 19.74
N ASP A 35 -26.93 -9.50 20.08
CA ASP A 35 -27.99 -9.31 21.07
C ASP A 35 -27.37 -9.17 22.46
N GLY A 36 -27.81 -8.12 23.17
CA GLY A 36 -27.41 -7.87 24.54
C GLY A 36 -27.84 -9.03 25.46
N VAL A 37 -26.86 -9.60 26.15
CA VAL A 37 -27.09 -10.59 27.20
C VAL A 37 -26.80 -9.94 28.55
N GLY A 38 -27.81 -9.90 29.39
CA GLY A 38 -27.71 -9.48 30.78
C GLY A 38 -26.82 -10.43 31.59
N TYR A 39 -26.02 -9.86 32.47
CA TYR A 39 -25.14 -10.58 33.38
C TYR A 39 -25.97 -11.35 34.41
N ASP A 40 -25.85 -12.69 34.40
CA ASP A 40 -26.19 -13.55 35.51
C ASP A 40 -24.91 -14.12 36.12
N SER A 41 -24.70 -13.80 37.40
CA SER A 41 -23.49 -14.14 38.15
C SER A 41 -23.61 -15.54 38.76
N SER A 42 -23.41 -16.59 37.98
CA SER A 42 -23.12 -17.94 38.48
C SER A 42 -22.26 -18.70 37.48
N ALA A 43 -20.95 -18.58 37.62
CA ALA A 43 -20.00 -19.28 36.78
C ALA A 43 -19.85 -20.75 37.18
N PRO A 44 -19.98 -21.72 36.26
CA PRO A 44 -19.44 -23.06 36.44
C PRO A 44 -17.97 -23.09 36.00
N GLN A 45 -17.12 -23.73 36.82
CA GLN A 45 -15.70 -23.94 36.51
C GLN A 45 -15.50 -24.67 35.17
N PRO A 46 -14.46 -24.33 34.42
CA PRO A 46 -14.20 -24.96 33.14
C PRO A 46 -13.70 -26.41 33.32
N PRO A 47 -14.11 -27.33 32.44
CA PRO A 47 -13.60 -28.69 32.46
C PRO A 47 -12.12 -28.69 32.01
N THR A 48 -11.27 -29.30 32.83
CA THR A 48 -9.90 -29.66 32.48
C THR A 48 -9.92 -30.71 31.36
N ASN A 49 -9.83 -30.25 30.13
CA ASN A 49 -9.67 -31.13 28.98
C ASN A 49 -8.24 -31.00 28.44
N THR A 50 -7.38 -31.93 28.88
CA THR A 50 -6.04 -32.18 28.33
C THR A 50 -6.19 -32.85 26.95
N GLY A 51 -6.83 -32.19 26.02
CA GLY A 51 -6.87 -32.57 24.61
C GLY A 51 -5.73 -31.88 23.88
N LEU A 52 -4.90 -32.64 23.22
CA LEU A 52 -3.85 -32.22 22.30
C LEU A 52 -4.31 -30.98 21.50
N ILE A 53 -3.66 -29.86 21.72
CA ILE A 53 -3.82 -28.65 20.91
C ILE A 53 -3.41 -29.04 19.50
N PRO A 54 -4.28 -28.94 18.48
CA PRO A 54 -3.83 -29.12 17.12
C PRO A 54 -2.79 -28.05 16.84
N THR A 55 -1.58 -28.45 16.53
CA THR A 55 -0.56 -27.57 15.96
C THR A 55 -1.15 -27.00 14.68
N LEU A 56 -1.76 -25.81 14.77
CA LEU A 56 -2.18 -25.04 13.61
C LEU A 56 -0.93 -24.40 13.01
N SER A 57 -0.07 -25.22 12.40
CA SER A 57 0.88 -24.71 11.44
C SER A 57 0.08 -24.27 10.20
N PHE A 58 0.45 -23.14 9.58
CA PHE A 58 0.03 -22.78 8.23
C PHE A 58 0.57 -23.80 7.19
N SER A 59 1.14 -24.92 7.65
CA SER A 59 1.67 -25.99 6.85
C SER A 59 0.55 -26.82 6.20
N SER A 60 0.01 -26.33 5.11
CA SER A 60 0.39 -27.10 3.94
C SER A 60 1.87 -26.84 3.74
N GLU A 61 2.71 -27.83 3.83
CA GLU A 61 4.09 -27.78 3.36
C GLU A 61 4.13 -26.86 2.16
N PRO A 62 5.13 -25.93 2.02
CA PRO A 62 5.28 -25.20 0.79
C PRO A 62 5.25 -26.31 -0.26
N GLU A 63 4.16 -26.37 -1.01
CA GLU A 63 4.11 -27.19 -2.20
C GLU A 63 5.16 -26.53 -3.08
N LEU A 64 6.42 -26.85 -2.79
CA LEU A 64 7.52 -26.70 -3.73
C LEU A 64 6.92 -27.26 -4.98
N VAL A 65 6.49 -26.38 -5.87
CA VAL A 65 6.02 -26.77 -7.18
C VAL A 65 7.24 -27.39 -7.81
N LEU A 66 7.43 -28.69 -7.52
CA LEU A 66 8.45 -29.51 -8.15
C LEU A 66 8.27 -29.26 -9.62
N ILE A 67 9.24 -28.60 -10.20
CA ILE A 67 9.33 -28.34 -11.63
C ILE A 67 9.46 -29.71 -12.25
N THR A 68 8.32 -30.35 -12.52
CA THR A 68 8.34 -31.48 -13.43
C THR A 68 8.70 -30.85 -14.77
N PRO A 69 9.85 -31.24 -15.39
CA PRO A 69 10.24 -30.69 -16.67
C PRO A 69 9.14 -30.97 -17.69
N ASP A 70 8.21 -30.04 -17.84
CA ASP A 70 7.21 -30.10 -18.91
C ASP A 70 7.96 -29.87 -20.23
N ALA A 71 7.53 -30.50 -21.30
CA ALA A 71 8.08 -30.29 -22.64
C ALA A 71 8.10 -28.81 -23.04
N ARG A 72 7.22 -28.00 -22.44
CA ARG A 72 7.16 -26.55 -22.62
C ARG A 72 8.29 -25.78 -21.95
N THR A 73 8.83 -26.25 -20.80
CA THR A 73 9.96 -25.61 -20.11
C THR A 73 11.29 -26.06 -20.65
N ARG A 74 11.37 -27.26 -21.28
CA ARG A 74 12.61 -27.78 -21.86
C ARG A 74 13.21 -26.92 -22.98
N ARG A 75 12.40 -26.06 -23.61
CA ARG A 75 12.89 -25.08 -24.61
C ARG A 75 13.66 -23.92 -23.99
N PHE A 76 13.46 -23.66 -22.68
CA PHE A 76 14.18 -22.63 -21.96
C PHE A 76 15.34 -23.30 -21.23
N ASP A 77 16.55 -22.93 -21.59
CA ASP A 77 17.78 -23.37 -20.90
C ASP A 77 17.96 -22.52 -19.63
N ARG A 78 17.05 -22.75 -18.64
CA ARG A 78 16.98 -21.96 -17.40
C ARG A 78 16.46 -22.82 -16.26
N ASP A 79 17.05 -22.63 -15.07
CA ASP A 79 16.68 -23.32 -13.81
C ASP A 79 15.84 -22.43 -12.86
N ASP A 80 15.68 -21.13 -13.20
CA ASP A 80 14.88 -20.15 -12.44
C ASP A 80 13.40 -20.07 -12.90
N LEU A 81 12.87 -21.15 -13.51
CA LEU A 81 11.51 -21.21 -14.02
C LEU A 81 10.61 -22.12 -13.18
N VAL A 82 9.36 -21.72 -13.04
CA VAL A 82 8.28 -22.55 -12.48
C VAL A 82 7.08 -22.56 -13.42
N VAL A 83 6.37 -23.69 -13.47
CA VAL A 83 5.09 -23.80 -14.20
C VAL A 83 3.95 -23.82 -13.22
N ARG A 84 3.00 -22.90 -13.38
CA ARG A 84 1.80 -22.85 -12.55
C ARG A 84 0.56 -22.59 -13.39
N LYS A 85 -0.43 -23.45 -13.30
CA LYS A 85 -1.68 -23.33 -14.08
C LYS A 85 -1.43 -23.14 -15.58
N GLY A 86 -0.39 -23.77 -16.13
CA GLY A 86 -0.03 -23.67 -17.55
C GLY A 86 0.73 -22.40 -17.96
N GLU A 87 1.01 -21.48 -17.03
CA GLU A 87 1.86 -20.32 -17.24
C GLU A 87 3.28 -20.59 -16.73
N ILE A 88 4.28 -20.22 -17.51
CA ILE A 88 5.70 -20.32 -17.14
C ILE A 88 6.08 -18.99 -16.52
N ALA A 89 6.64 -19.01 -15.31
CA ALA A 89 7.00 -17.81 -14.55
C ALA A 89 8.45 -17.91 -14.06
N LEU A 90 9.10 -16.75 -13.93
CA LEU A 90 10.39 -16.60 -13.26
C LEU A 90 10.22 -16.67 -11.76
N ILE A 91 11.17 -17.31 -11.07
CA ILE A 91 11.30 -17.18 -9.61
C ILE A 91 11.72 -15.75 -9.29
N ASN A 92 11.00 -15.10 -8.35
CA ASN A 92 11.28 -13.74 -7.93
C ASN A 92 11.55 -13.67 -6.43
N GLY A 93 12.75 -13.27 -6.06
CA GLY A 93 13.14 -13.08 -4.66
C GLY A 93 13.43 -11.62 -4.27
N HIS A 94 13.47 -10.68 -5.22
CA HIS A 94 14.01 -9.34 -4.94
C HIS A 94 13.40 -8.16 -5.73
N TYR A 95 12.61 -8.39 -6.78
CA TYR A 95 11.98 -7.28 -7.51
C TYR A 95 10.61 -6.93 -6.94
N THR A 96 10.38 -5.64 -6.71
CA THR A 96 9.03 -5.11 -6.47
C THR A 96 8.18 -5.16 -7.74
N PRO A 97 6.84 -4.97 -7.64
CA PRO A 97 5.98 -4.89 -8.83
C PRO A 97 6.44 -3.81 -9.83
N HIS A 98 6.84 -2.64 -9.33
CA HIS A 98 7.31 -1.53 -10.18
C HIS A 98 8.64 -1.85 -10.86
N GLU A 99 9.65 -2.31 -10.12
CA GLU A 99 10.95 -2.69 -10.68
C GLU A 99 10.83 -3.82 -11.71
N SER A 100 9.95 -4.76 -11.46
CA SER A 100 9.62 -5.85 -12.38
C SER A 100 9.07 -5.33 -13.71
N MET A 101 8.14 -4.38 -13.66
CA MET A 101 7.58 -3.72 -14.84
C MET A 101 8.64 -2.92 -15.60
N VAL A 102 9.45 -2.13 -14.89
CA VAL A 102 10.54 -1.34 -15.49
C VAL A 102 11.56 -2.24 -16.19
N LYS A 103 11.95 -3.36 -15.56
CA LYS A 103 12.88 -4.33 -16.16
C LYS A 103 12.33 -4.95 -17.44
N ASP A 104 11.04 -5.20 -17.52
CA ASP A 104 10.40 -5.73 -18.73
C ASP A 104 10.27 -4.65 -19.81
N LEU A 105 9.91 -3.43 -19.43
CA LEU A 105 9.84 -2.27 -20.32
C LEU A 105 11.19 -1.98 -20.99
N VAL A 106 12.26 -1.90 -20.18
CA VAL A 106 13.63 -1.64 -20.66
C VAL A 106 14.14 -2.76 -21.55
N ALA A 107 13.83 -4.02 -21.25
CA ALA A 107 14.20 -5.15 -22.12
C ALA A 107 13.57 -5.03 -23.52
N VAL A 108 12.31 -4.59 -23.62
CA VAL A 108 11.67 -4.36 -24.92
C VAL A 108 12.22 -3.11 -25.60
N TYR A 109 12.51 -2.05 -24.86
CA TYR A 109 13.25 -0.89 -25.39
C TYR A 109 14.55 -1.31 -26.07
N ASP A 110 15.41 -2.06 -25.36
CA ASP A 110 16.71 -2.49 -25.88
C ASP A 110 16.54 -3.38 -27.13
N ALA A 111 15.54 -4.27 -27.15
CA ALA A 111 15.26 -5.12 -28.31
C ALA A 111 14.85 -4.34 -29.56
N LEU A 112 13.98 -3.33 -29.41
CA LEU A 112 13.51 -2.50 -30.51
C LEU A 112 14.62 -1.55 -30.99
N ASN A 113 15.31 -0.89 -30.07
CA ASN A 113 16.39 0.05 -30.36
C ASN A 113 17.54 -0.64 -31.13
N ASN A 114 17.97 -1.83 -30.69
CA ASN A 114 19.02 -2.61 -31.36
C ASN A 114 18.61 -3.10 -32.76
N ALA A 115 17.30 -3.20 -33.01
CA ALA A 115 16.77 -3.58 -34.32
C ALA A 115 16.48 -2.36 -35.25
N GLY A 116 16.72 -1.14 -34.78
CA GLY A 116 16.42 0.09 -35.54
C GLY A 116 14.90 0.26 -35.77
N ILE A 117 14.09 -0.13 -34.80
CA ILE A 117 12.63 0.03 -34.83
C ILE A 117 12.27 1.28 -34.04
N ASP A 118 11.72 2.29 -34.73
CA ASP A 118 11.23 3.50 -34.07
C ASP A 118 10.02 3.20 -33.19
N PHE A 119 9.97 3.83 -32.02
CA PHE A 119 8.88 3.74 -31.07
C PHE A 119 8.80 5.00 -30.21
N LEU A 120 7.63 5.27 -29.66
CA LEU A 120 7.40 6.34 -28.69
C LEU A 120 7.14 5.75 -27.31
N LEU A 121 7.67 6.39 -26.28
CA LEU A 121 7.18 6.20 -24.92
C LEU A 121 5.98 7.12 -24.74
N VAL A 122 4.87 6.56 -24.23
CA VAL A 122 3.60 7.26 -24.02
C VAL A 122 3.14 7.04 -22.57
N ARG A 123 2.55 8.04 -21.99
CA ARG A 123 1.91 7.96 -20.67
C ARG A 123 0.47 7.51 -20.84
N GLY A 124 0.18 6.28 -20.44
CA GLY A 124 -1.16 5.70 -20.40
C GLY A 124 -1.87 5.92 -19.06
N ASP A 125 -3.03 5.27 -18.90
CA ASP A 125 -3.83 5.35 -17.69
C ASP A 125 -3.05 4.98 -16.43
N HIS A 126 -3.32 5.69 -15.35
CA HIS A 126 -2.65 5.49 -14.06
C HIS A 126 -1.11 5.55 -14.15
N ASN A 127 -0.59 6.46 -14.98
CA ASN A 127 0.85 6.63 -15.22
C ASN A 127 1.57 5.37 -15.74
N ARG A 128 0.84 4.43 -16.32
CA ARG A 128 1.42 3.22 -16.90
C ARG A 128 2.23 3.56 -18.13
N PRO A 129 3.49 3.14 -18.22
CA PRO A 129 4.30 3.36 -19.42
C PRO A 129 3.76 2.51 -20.58
N VAL A 130 3.71 3.12 -21.76
CA VAL A 130 3.24 2.52 -23.00
C VAL A 130 4.35 2.64 -24.05
N ILE A 131 4.71 1.53 -24.70
CA ILE A 131 5.51 1.57 -25.92
C ILE A 131 4.57 1.56 -27.12
N ALA A 132 4.56 2.65 -27.89
CA ALA A 132 3.77 2.78 -29.11
C ALA A 132 4.66 2.60 -30.35
N VAL A 133 4.28 1.70 -31.24
CA VAL A 133 5.02 1.35 -32.47
C VAL A 133 4.12 1.41 -33.71
N ASP A 134 4.71 1.57 -34.91
CA ASP A 134 3.94 1.55 -36.14
C ASP A 134 3.36 0.14 -36.42
N ARG A 135 2.04 0.08 -36.53
CA ARG A 135 1.29 -1.12 -36.90
C ARG A 135 1.76 -1.74 -38.22
N LYS A 136 2.26 -0.95 -39.16
CA LYS A 136 2.81 -1.45 -40.44
C LYS A 136 4.03 -2.35 -40.22
N ARG A 137 4.83 -2.11 -39.16
CA ARG A 137 6.02 -2.92 -38.81
C ARG A 137 5.70 -4.16 -37.95
N ARG A 138 4.42 -4.47 -37.70
CA ARG A 138 3.99 -5.57 -36.82
C ARG A 138 4.70 -6.90 -37.06
N LYS A 139 4.85 -7.32 -38.32
CA LYS A 139 5.52 -8.59 -38.67
C LYS A 139 7.02 -8.57 -38.29
N GLU A 140 7.65 -7.45 -38.52
CA GLU A 140 9.07 -7.23 -38.18
C GLU A 140 9.28 -7.24 -36.66
N ILE A 141 8.47 -6.47 -35.94
CA ILE A 141 8.45 -6.41 -34.48
C ILE A 141 8.23 -7.81 -33.89
N THR A 142 7.26 -8.57 -34.41
CA THR A 142 7.02 -9.96 -33.97
C THR A 142 8.28 -10.81 -34.11
N ARG A 143 8.99 -10.67 -35.24
CA ARG A 143 10.22 -11.46 -35.50
C ARG A 143 11.36 -11.04 -34.56
N VAL A 144 11.54 -9.74 -34.34
CA VAL A 144 12.57 -9.20 -33.44
C VAL A 144 12.32 -9.67 -32.02
N LEU A 145 11.14 -9.39 -31.46
CA LEU A 145 10.81 -9.75 -30.09
C LEU A 145 10.81 -11.27 -29.88
N GLY A 146 10.30 -12.04 -30.87
CA GLY A 146 10.32 -13.51 -30.80
C GLY A 146 11.73 -14.10 -30.78
N ARG A 147 12.69 -13.50 -31.49
CA ARG A 147 14.10 -13.92 -31.49
C ARG A 147 14.81 -13.50 -30.21
N THR A 148 14.63 -12.21 -29.81
CA THR A 148 15.30 -11.67 -28.62
C THR A 148 14.86 -12.40 -27.36
N PHE A 149 13.57 -12.72 -27.24
CA PHE A 149 13.02 -13.38 -26.06
C PHE A 149 12.76 -14.88 -26.27
N ALA A 150 13.49 -15.54 -27.16
CA ALA A 150 13.32 -16.98 -27.45
C ALA A 150 13.46 -17.86 -26.19
N ASN A 151 14.37 -17.49 -25.27
CA ASN A 151 14.65 -18.19 -24.02
C ASN A 151 14.06 -17.49 -22.79
N GLU A 152 13.03 -16.64 -22.99
CA GLU A 152 12.38 -15.90 -21.90
C GLU A 152 10.88 -16.21 -21.86
N PRO A 153 10.27 -16.40 -20.68
CA PRO A 153 8.83 -16.56 -20.54
C PRO A 153 8.12 -15.21 -20.67
N PHE A 154 8.34 -14.51 -21.78
CA PHE A 154 7.80 -13.17 -22.02
C PHE A 154 6.48 -13.27 -22.78
N TYR A 155 5.40 -12.81 -22.14
CA TYR A 155 4.04 -12.90 -22.66
C TYR A 155 3.51 -11.55 -23.16
N ALA A 156 2.62 -11.65 -24.15
CA ALA A 156 1.72 -10.58 -24.55
C ALA A 156 0.28 -11.03 -24.30
N LYS A 157 -0.47 -10.24 -23.52
CA LYS A 157 -1.91 -10.43 -23.26
C LYS A 157 -2.70 -9.33 -23.94
N PRO A 158 -3.63 -9.63 -24.86
CA PRO A 158 -4.44 -8.60 -25.50
C PRO A 158 -5.43 -7.97 -24.50
N LEU A 159 -5.70 -6.67 -24.66
CA LEU A 159 -6.69 -5.96 -23.88
C LEU A 159 -7.94 -5.63 -24.71
N ASP A 160 -7.80 -5.62 -26.03
CA ASP A 160 -8.86 -5.37 -26.97
C ASP A 160 -9.30 -6.70 -27.65
N GLY A 161 -10.58 -6.84 -27.90
CA GLY A 161 -11.15 -8.07 -28.50
C GLY A 161 -11.58 -9.12 -27.47
N ASN A 162 -12.07 -10.27 -27.98
CA ASN A 162 -12.67 -11.32 -27.16
C ASN A 162 -11.68 -12.39 -26.66
N VAL A 163 -10.36 -12.15 -26.79
CA VAL A 163 -9.33 -13.13 -26.41
C VAL A 163 -8.75 -12.79 -25.06
N SER A 164 -9.02 -13.59 -24.06
CA SER A 164 -8.45 -13.45 -22.71
C SER A 164 -7.10 -14.15 -22.53
N GLN A 165 -6.71 -15.00 -23.49
CA GLN A 165 -5.51 -15.83 -23.41
C GLN A 165 -4.26 -15.02 -23.75
N GLN A 166 -3.19 -15.20 -22.98
CA GLN A 166 -1.86 -14.69 -23.25
C GLN A 166 -1.04 -15.65 -24.12
N PHE A 167 -0.08 -15.10 -24.86
CA PHE A 167 0.81 -15.84 -25.74
C PHE A 167 2.27 -15.42 -25.53
N LEU A 168 3.18 -16.35 -25.66
CA LEU A 168 4.61 -16.06 -25.60
C LEU A 168 5.04 -15.22 -26.81
N LEU A 169 5.91 -14.24 -26.60
CA LEU A 169 6.53 -13.46 -27.68
C LEU A 169 7.32 -14.40 -28.61
N ALA A 170 8.00 -15.39 -28.06
CA ALA A 170 8.74 -16.43 -28.81
C ALA A 170 7.87 -17.20 -29.80
N ASP A 171 6.55 -17.34 -29.53
CA ASP A 171 5.60 -18.02 -30.40
C ASP A 171 4.88 -17.08 -31.38
N GLY A 172 5.38 -15.86 -31.53
CA GLY A 172 4.82 -14.88 -32.46
C GLY A 172 3.49 -14.28 -32.02
N ALA A 173 3.33 -14.01 -30.71
CA ALA A 173 2.10 -13.52 -30.08
C ALA A 173 1.39 -12.40 -30.85
N LEU A 174 2.13 -11.37 -31.31
CA LEU A 174 1.53 -10.23 -31.98
C LEU A 174 0.90 -10.58 -33.33
N THR A 175 1.43 -11.56 -34.08
CA THR A 175 0.86 -12.03 -35.36
C THR A 175 -0.26 -13.02 -35.16
N THR A 176 -0.22 -13.80 -34.09
CA THR A 176 -1.31 -14.71 -33.70
C THR A 176 -2.57 -13.90 -33.33
N LEU A 177 -2.38 -12.80 -32.61
CA LEU A 177 -3.44 -11.90 -32.13
C LEU A 177 -3.70 -10.75 -33.12
N ARG A 178 -3.94 -11.05 -34.40
CA ARG A 178 -4.02 -10.06 -35.50
C ARG A 178 -5.04 -8.95 -35.29
N LYS A 179 -6.13 -9.19 -34.57
CA LYS A 179 -7.21 -8.23 -34.35
C LYS A 179 -6.89 -7.26 -33.21
N SER A 180 -5.97 -7.59 -32.33
CA SER A 180 -5.63 -6.78 -31.18
C SER A 180 -4.55 -5.75 -31.53
N SER A 181 -4.65 -4.57 -30.96
CA SER A 181 -3.69 -3.47 -31.10
C SER A 181 -3.15 -3.00 -29.76
N VAL A 182 -3.69 -3.47 -28.65
CA VAL A 182 -3.28 -3.12 -27.27
C VAL A 182 -2.95 -4.38 -26.50
N PHE A 183 -1.77 -4.40 -25.88
CA PHE A 183 -1.26 -5.57 -25.16
C PHE A 183 -0.67 -5.18 -23.81
N ARG A 184 -0.83 -6.04 -22.80
CA ARG A 184 0.05 -6.07 -21.64
C ARG A 184 1.21 -6.98 -21.94
N MET A 185 2.43 -6.46 -21.78
CA MET A 185 3.65 -7.24 -21.98
C MET A 185 4.40 -7.41 -20.67
N TYR A 186 4.76 -8.66 -20.34
CA TYR A 186 5.37 -8.98 -19.05
C TYR A 186 6.02 -10.35 -19.05
N ARG A 187 6.96 -10.53 -18.15
CA ARG A 187 7.45 -11.83 -17.71
C ARG A 187 6.76 -12.16 -16.38
N PRO A 188 5.92 -13.19 -16.33
CA PRO A 188 5.32 -13.61 -15.06
C PRO A 188 6.41 -13.89 -14.04
N ARG A 189 6.21 -13.43 -12.82
CA ARG A 189 7.13 -13.69 -11.70
C ARG A 189 6.35 -14.20 -10.52
N ILE A 190 6.96 -15.11 -9.79
CA ILE A 190 6.38 -15.67 -8.58
C ILE A 190 7.46 -15.80 -7.50
N GLU A 191 7.14 -15.32 -6.31
CA GLU A 191 7.85 -15.72 -5.11
C GLU A 191 7.23 -17.05 -4.65
N PRO A 192 8.02 -18.15 -4.59
CA PRO A 192 7.46 -19.50 -4.46
C PRO A 192 6.84 -19.79 -3.10
N ILE A 193 7.37 -19.23 -2.00
CA ILE A 193 6.93 -19.53 -0.64
C ILE A 193 5.68 -18.71 -0.29
N GLY A 194 5.75 -17.37 -0.38
CA GLY A 194 4.65 -16.45 -0.09
C GLY A 194 3.60 -16.37 -1.19
N ARG A 195 3.88 -16.96 -2.37
CA ARG A 195 3.00 -16.95 -3.54
C ARG A 195 2.69 -15.55 -4.08
N LEU A 196 3.58 -14.57 -3.83
CA LEU A 196 3.48 -13.24 -4.44
C LEU A 196 3.70 -13.37 -5.95
N ARG A 197 2.75 -12.87 -6.74
CA ARG A 197 2.75 -13.04 -8.20
C ARG A 197 2.64 -11.70 -8.90
N TYR A 198 3.46 -11.54 -9.93
CA TYR A 198 3.37 -10.46 -10.89
C TYR A 198 2.96 -11.02 -12.25
N GLY A 199 2.06 -10.32 -12.91
CA GLY A 199 1.53 -10.74 -14.21
C GLY A 199 1.00 -9.53 -14.96
N ALA A 200 -0.05 -9.70 -15.73
CA ALA A 200 -0.62 -8.64 -16.56
C ALA A 200 -1.03 -7.37 -15.80
N GLN A 201 -1.38 -7.49 -14.51
CA GLN A 201 -1.77 -6.33 -13.67
C GLN A 201 -0.60 -5.38 -13.39
N THR A 202 0.64 -5.89 -13.34
CA THR A 202 1.86 -5.11 -13.11
C THR A 202 2.65 -4.86 -14.40
N ALA A 203 2.10 -5.22 -15.57
CA ALA A 203 2.77 -5.11 -16.85
C ALA A 203 2.79 -3.66 -17.39
N PHE A 204 3.76 -3.34 -18.22
CA PHE A 204 3.67 -2.17 -19.09
C PHE A 204 2.73 -2.46 -20.26
N GLN A 205 2.33 -1.42 -21.00
CA GLN A 205 1.46 -1.53 -22.15
C GLN A 205 2.23 -1.40 -23.46
N PHE A 206 1.81 -2.15 -24.46
CA PHE A 206 2.40 -2.10 -25.81
C PHE A 206 1.28 -1.90 -26.83
N GLU A 207 1.43 -0.88 -27.68
CA GLU A 207 0.39 -0.46 -28.60
C GLU A 207 0.87 -0.40 -30.05
N LEU A 208 0.00 -0.79 -30.96
CA LEU A 208 0.21 -0.73 -32.39
C LEU A 208 -0.56 0.45 -32.97
N TRP A 209 0.11 1.57 -33.15
CA TRP A 209 -0.46 2.83 -33.67
C TRP A 209 -0.47 2.87 -35.19
N ARG A 210 -1.31 3.71 -35.76
CA ARG A 210 -1.27 4.03 -37.19
C ARG A 210 -0.66 5.42 -37.38
N PHE A 211 0.51 5.45 -38.01
CA PHE A 211 1.18 6.69 -38.40
C PHE A 211 0.82 6.98 -39.86
N GLY A 212 -0.18 7.84 -40.08
CA GLY A 212 -0.63 8.33 -41.38
C GLY A 212 0.16 9.55 -41.83
N GLU A 213 -0.16 10.04 -43.04
CA GLU A 213 0.44 11.29 -43.58
C GLU A 213 -0.12 12.50 -42.86
N ASP A 214 -1.45 12.55 -42.64
CA ASP A 214 -2.12 13.68 -42.04
C ASP A 214 -2.36 13.53 -40.53
N GLU A 215 -2.46 12.31 -40.03
CA GLU A 215 -2.80 12.03 -38.63
C GLU A 215 -2.12 10.78 -38.07
N ILE A 216 -1.92 10.79 -36.76
CA ILE A 216 -1.53 9.64 -35.94
C ILE A 216 -2.79 9.15 -35.23
N ILE A 217 -3.03 7.82 -35.25
CA ILE A 217 -4.17 7.22 -34.58
C ILE A 217 -3.69 6.19 -33.56
N ALA A 218 -3.96 6.46 -32.29
CA ALA A 218 -3.77 5.53 -31.18
C ALA A 218 -4.99 4.60 -31.07
N PRO A 219 -4.80 3.34 -30.64
CA PRO A 219 -5.91 2.40 -30.47
C PRO A 219 -6.78 2.72 -29.24
N VAL A 220 -6.24 3.37 -28.24
CA VAL A 220 -6.89 3.82 -27.01
C VAL A 220 -6.43 5.23 -26.64
N GLU A 221 -7.14 5.88 -25.73
CA GLU A 221 -6.75 7.19 -25.21
C GLU A 221 -5.50 7.11 -24.34
N ASN A 222 -4.82 8.23 -24.21
CA ASN A 222 -3.66 8.42 -23.39
C ASN A 222 -3.67 9.80 -22.72
N ALA A 223 -2.62 10.18 -22.03
CA ALA A 223 -2.56 11.42 -21.26
C ALA A 223 -2.83 12.70 -22.08
N LEU A 224 -2.46 12.75 -23.35
CA LEU A 224 -2.57 13.96 -24.18
C LEU A 224 -3.71 13.91 -25.21
N MET A 225 -4.09 12.73 -25.67
CA MET A 225 -5.02 12.63 -26.80
C MET A 225 -6.02 11.50 -26.59
N ARG A 226 -7.22 11.68 -27.11
CA ARG A 226 -8.23 10.63 -27.07
C ARG A 226 -7.84 9.46 -27.97
N THR A 227 -7.74 9.66 -29.29
CA THR A 227 -7.30 8.62 -30.24
C THR A 227 -6.63 9.18 -31.48
N ARG A 228 -6.85 10.43 -31.83
CA ARG A 228 -6.37 11.06 -33.08
C ARG A 228 -5.56 12.29 -32.76
N LEU A 229 -4.42 12.42 -33.41
CA LEU A 229 -3.52 13.57 -33.33
C LEU A 229 -3.14 14.00 -34.74
N PRO A 230 -3.42 15.24 -35.17
CA PRO A 230 -2.93 15.77 -36.44
C PRO A 230 -1.38 15.67 -36.51
N ARG A 231 -0.87 15.21 -37.62
CA ARG A 231 0.61 15.04 -37.77
C ARG A 231 1.37 16.35 -37.56
N ALA A 232 0.79 17.47 -37.93
CA ALA A 232 1.38 18.80 -37.74
C ALA A 232 1.53 19.19 -36.25
N GLU A 233 0.74 18.59 -35.36
CA GLU A 233 0.78 18.83 -33.90
C GLU A 233 1.66 17.81 -33.17
N ALA A 234 2.01 16.69 -33.82
CA ALA A 234 2.84 15.64 -33.25
C ALA A 234 4.31 16.04 -33.19
N ARG A 235 4.67 16.85 -32.21
CA ARG A 235 6.07 17.26 -32.00
C ARG A 235 6.76 16.24 -31.10
N GLU A 236 7.80 15.62 -31.64
CA GLU A 236 8.62 14.67 -30.91
C GLU A 236 9.65 15.40 -30.02
N THR A 237 9.91 14.84 -28.85
CA THR A 237 10.95 15.26 -27.91
C THR A 237 11.59 14.03 -27.27
N THR A 238 12.61 14.25 -26.44
CA THR A 238 13.26 13.16 -25.71
C THR A 238 13.21 13.42 -24.20
N ILE A 239 13.01 12.35 -23.44
CA ILE A 239 13.08 12.37 -21.98
C ILE A 239 14.03 11.28 -21.48
N ASP A 240 14.66 11.53 -20.33
CA ASP A 240 15.46 10.54 -19.62
C ASP A 240 14.59 9.88 -18.54
N LEU A 241 14.26 8.59 -18.72
CA LEU A 241 13.42 7.84 -17.80
C LEU A 241 13.87 6.38 -17.74
N TYR A 242 13.83 5.76 -16.56
CA TYR A 242 14.26 4.36 -16.36
C TYR A 242 15.67 4.04 -16.88
N GLY A 243 16.59 5.01 -16.80
CA GLY A 243 17.97 4.85 -17.25
C GLY A 243 18.13 4.74 -18.77
N ARG A 244 17.16 5.20 -19.53
CA ARG A 244 17.18 5.24 -21.01
C ARG A 244 16.67 6.59 -21.51
N LYS A 245 17.13 6.96 -22.71
CA LYS A 245 16.64 8.13 -23.43
C LYS A 245 15.50 7.72 -24.36
N TRP A 246 14.31 8.19 -24.07
CA TRP A 246 13.08 7.84 -24.80
C TRP A 246 12.65 8.96 -25.72
N VAL A 247 12.25 8.60 -26.94
CA VAL A 247 11.49 9.50 -27.81
C VAL A 247 10.03 9.49 -27.35
N THR A 248 9.44 10.66 -27.24
CA THR A 248 8.04 10.85 -26.83
C THR A 248 7.44 12.07 -27.54
N LEU A 249 6.15 12.31 -27.33
CA LEU A 249 5.50 13.54 -27.78
C LEU A 249 5.72 14.66 -26.75
N GLN A 250 5.86 15.91 -27.24
CA GLN A 250 5.98 17.08 -26.37
C GLN A 250 4.82 17.12 -25.39
N ASN A 251 5.08 17.44 -24.12
CA ASN A 251 4.13 17.52 -23.00
C ASN A 251 3.53 16.16 -22.56
N MET A 252 3.93 15.02 -23.13
CA MET A 252 3.39 13.70 -22.78
C MET A 252 3.61 13.32 -21.32
N PHE A 253 4.70 13.78 -20.72
CA PHE A 253 5.09 13.50 -19.34
C PHE A 253 5.10 14.75 -18.46
N ASP A 254 4.51 15.86 -18.92
CA ASP A 254 4.29 17.02 -18.07
C ASP A 254 3.21 16.71 -17.03
N ASP A 255 3.24 17.44 -15.91
CA ASP A 255 2.22 17.31 -14.86
C ASP A 255 0.86 17.75 -15.40
N LEU A 256 -0.11 16.87 -15.31
CA LEU A 256 -1.49 17.18 -15.65
C LEU A 256 -2.21 17.80 -14.46
N ALA A 257 -3.23 18.62 -14.72
CA ALA A 257 -4.09 19.17 -13.66
C ALA A 257 -4.81 18.10 -12.82
N SER A 258 -4.88 16.87 -13.33
CA SER A 258 -5.44 15.69 -12.65
C SER A 258 -4.42 14.91 -11.82
N ASP A 259 -3.15 15.29 -11.85
CA ASP A 259 -2.10 14.56 -11.13
C ASP A 259 -1.97 15.03 -9.68
N VAL A 260 -1.60 14.11 -8.82
CA VAL A 260 -1.10 14.40 -7.50
C VAL A 260 0.43 14.51 -7.63
N SER A 261 0.93 15.74 -7.85
CA SER A 261 2.34 15.99 -8.18
C SER A 261 3.16 16.57 -7.02
N PHE A 262 2.53 16.83 -5.87
CA PHE A 262 3.22 17.32 -4.68
C PHE A 262 3.90 16.19 -3.90
N ASP A 263 4.94 16.56 -3.14
CA ASP A 263 5.63 15.65 -2.25
C ASP A 263 4.73 15.11 -1.15
N ILE A 264 4.80 13.80 -0.91
CA ILE A 264 4.07 13.11 0.16
C ILE A 264 5.07 12.32 1.00
N ASP A 265 5.10 12.61 2.30
CA ASP A 265 5.88 11.85 3.27
C ASP A 265 5.00 10.84 4.03
N LEU A 266 5.63 9.93 4.75
CA LEU A 266 4.94 9.00 5.65
C LEU A 266 5.58 9.07 7.03
N VAL A 267 4.77 9.17 8.07
CA VAL A 267 5.21 9.15 9.47
C VAL A 267 4.67 7.90 10.14
N PHE A 268 5.57 7.08 10.68
CA PHE A 268 5.21 5.99 11.58
C PHE A 268 5.41 6.42 13.03
N SER A 269 4.45 6.10 13.89
CA SER A 269 4.66 6.09 15.34
C SER A 269 4.99 4.65 15.74
N TRP A 270 6.12 4.47 16.45
CA TRP A 270 6.60 3.15 16.86
C TRP A 270 7.22 3.18 18.25
N VAL A 271 7.06 2.08 18.98
CA VAL A 271 7.71 1.87 20.27
C VAL A 271 8.17 0.42 20.38
N ASP A 272 9.39 0.21 20.87
CA ASP A 272 9.84 -1.12 21.30
C ASP A 272 9.26 -1.46 22.66
N GLY A 273 8.08 -2.06 22.63
CA GLY A 273 7.37 -2.48 23.85
C GLY A 273 8.04 -3.64 24.59
N SER A 274 9.00 -4.35 23.96
CA SER A 274 9.74 -5.46 24.57
C SER A 274 10.92 -5.00 25.43
N SER A 275 11.36 -3.74 25.29
CA SER A 275 12.48 -3.18 26.03
C SER A 275 12.22 -3.21 27.53
N ASP A 276 13.12 -3.86 28.30
CA ASP A 276 13.05 -3.91 29.75
C ASP A 276 13.06 -2.52 30.40
N GLU A 277 13.71 -1.56 29.78
CA GLU A 277 13.74 -0.18 30.22
C GLU A 277 12.38 0.47 30.06
N PHE A 278 11.78 0.35 28.88
CA PHE A 278 10.45 0.85 28.60
C PHE A 278 9.42 0.25 29.57
N GLN A 279 9.43 -1.07 29.76
CA GLN A 279 8.48 -1.75 30.66
C GLN A 279 8.67 -1.34 32.12
N ARG A 280 9.93 -1.20 32.60
CA ARG A 280 10.21 -0.73 33.96
C ARG A 280 9.74 0.72 34.18
N GLU A 281 10.03 1.60 33.26
CA GLU A 281 9.61 2.99 33.37
C GLU A 281 8.08 3.13 33.30
N ARG A 282 7.45 2.38 32.41
CA ARG A 282 6.00 2.29 32.31
C ARG A 282 5.38 1.78 33.62
N ALA A 283 5.86 0.66 34.14
CA ALA A 283 5.34 0.05 35.38
C ALA A 283 5.48 0.98 36.60
N LYS A 284 6.61 1.68 36.76
CA LYS A 284 6.81 2.65 37.84
C LYS A 284 5.78 3.77 37.81
N ARG A 285 5.37 4.19 36.62
CA ARG A 285 4.48 5.36 36.43
C ARG A 285 3.01 4.99 36.46
N MET A 286 2.66 3.78 36.00
CA MET A 286 1.27 3.31 36.02
C MET A 286 0.69 3.16 37.43
N GLN A 287 1.52 2.94 38.45
CA GLN A 287 1.05 2.88 39.85
C GLN A 287 0.34 4.14 40.34
N ALA A 288 0.51 5.27 39.66
CA ALA A 288 -0.08 6.56 39.99
C ALA A 288 -1.27 6.96 39.11
N TYR A 289 -1.69 6.11 38.15
CA TYR A 289 -2.72 6.45 37.15
C TYR A 289 -3.87 5.47 37.14
N VAL A 290 -5.08 5.98 36.84
CA VAL A 290 -6.22 5.14 36.47
C VAL A 290 -6.05 4.72 35.01
N VAL A 291 -5.92 3.41 34.78
CA VAL A 291 -5.72 2.84 33.45
C VAL A 291 -7.09 2.54 32.83
N GLY A 292 -7.32 3.02 31.63
CA GLY A 292 -8.53 2.70 30.87
C GLY A 292 -8.52 1.25 30.38
N GLU A 293 -9.70 0.70 30.10
CA GLU A 293 -9.88 -0.68 29.63
C GLU A 293 -9.03 -0.97 28.39
N GLY A 294 -8.15 -1.98 28.49
CA GLY A 294 -7.27 -2.43 27.41
C GLY A 294 -6.02 -1.54 27.16
N ASP A 295 -5.86 -0.42 27.86
CA ASP A 295 -4.72 0.48 27.65
C ASP A 295 -3.39 -0.09 28.21
N ASP A 296 -3.43 -1.05 29.11
CA ASP A 296 -2.28 -1.73 29.74
C ASP A 296 -2.07 -3.17 29.25
N SER A 297 -2.85 -3.62 28.27
CA SER A 297 -2.74 -4.99 27.74
C SER A 297 -1.32 -5.27 27.24
N ASP A 298 -0.71 -6.38 27.71
CA ASP A 298 0.61 -6.84 27.25
C ASP A 298 0.65 -7.07 25.73
N ALA A 299 -0.49 -7.37 25.14
CA ALA A 299 -0.64 -7.54 23.70
C ALA A 299 -0.22 -6.30 22.91
N ARG A 300 -0.38 -5.10 23.46
CA ARG A 300 -0.05 -3.82 22.81
C ARG A 300 1.45 -3.52 22.76
N PHE A 301 2.24 -4.21 23.57
CA PHE A 301 3.67 -3.96 23.77
C PHE A 301 4.55 -5.15 23.34
N ARG A 302 3.96 -6.11 22.63
CA ARG A 302 4.71 -7.20 22.03
C ARG A 302 5.51 -6.66 20.84
N GLN A 303 6.65 -7.28 20.56
CA GLN A 303 7.50 -6.96 19.42
C GLN A 303 7.63 -8.19 18.52
N ILE A 304 7.18 -8.05 17.26
CA ILE A 304 7.36 -9.04 16.21
C ILE A 304 7.83 -8.38 14.90
N ASP A 305 8.50 -7.23 15.02
CA ASP A 305 9.04 -6.47 13.90
C ASP A 305 7.97 -6.04 12.85
N GLU A 306 6.73 -5.76 13.27
CA GLU A 306 5.68 -5.26 12.37
C GLU A 306 6.17 -4.08 11.54
N LEU A 307 6.88 -3.12 12.17
CA LEU A 307 7.45 -1.96 11.49
C LEU A 307 8.31 -2.34 10.28
N LYS A 308 9.09 -3.41 10.37
CA LYS A 308 9.91 -3.93 9.27
C LYS A 308 9.05 -4.26 8.04
N TYR A 309 7.96 -4.97 8.27
CA TYR A 309 7.05 -5.37 7.20
C TYR A 309 6.15 -4.22 6.73
N ALA A 310 5.80 -3.28 7.62
CA ALA A 310 5.14 -2.05 7.23
C ALA A 310 6.02 -1.23 6.26
N LEU A 311 7.31 -1.09 6.56
CA LEU A 311 8.28 -0.46 5.66
C LEU A 311 8.48 -1.23 4.35
N ARG A 312 8.47 -2.58 4.37
CA ARG A 312 8.47 -3.40 3.14
C ARG A 312 7.21 -3.17 2.31
N SER A 313 6.05 -3.00 2.96
CA SER A 313 4.79 -2.70 2.27
C SER A 313 4.85 -1.38 1.50
N VAL A 314 5.47 -0.35 2.10
CA VAL A 314 5.73 0.94 1.45
C VAL A 314 6.64 0.75 0.23
N TYR A 315 7.77 0.05 0.39
CA TYR A 315 8.71 -0.20 -0.70
C TYR A 315 8.06 -0.92 -1.87
N MET A 316 7.27 -1.95 -1.57
CA MET A 316 6.64 -2.79 -2.59
C MET A 316 5.46 -2.10 -3.29
N PHE A 317 4.65 -1.33 -2.55
CA PHE A 317 3.32 -0.96 -3.02
C PHE A 317 3.01 0.54 -3.05
N ALA A 318 3.84 1.38 -2.39
CA ALA A 318 3.72 2.84 -2.38
C ALA A 318 5.06 3.55 -2.66
N PRO A 319 5.73 3.26 -3.80
CA PRO A 319 7.07 3.79 -4.11
C PRO A 319 7.09 5.32 -4.31
N TRP A 320 5.94 5.97 -4.47
CA TRP A 320 5.75 7.41 -4.61
C TRP A 320 5.93 8.19 -3.30
N ILE A 321 5.99 7.52 -2.13
CA ILE A 321 6.30 8.17 -0.85
C ILE A 321 7.74 8.68 -0.91
N ARG A 322 7.92 9.97 -0.65
CA ARG A 322 9.22 10.64 -0.74
C ARG A 322 10.15 10.23 0.40
N ARG A 323 9.74 10.44 1.66
CA ARG A 323 10.48 10.13 2.89
C ARG A 323 9.59 9.42 3.88
N ILE A 324 10.23 8.65 4.74
CA ILE A 324 9.60 7.94 5.86
C ILE A 324 10.26 8.45 7.14
N PHE A 325 9.45 8.92 8.06
CA PHE A 325 9.86 9.31 9.40
C PHE A 325 9.36 8.26 10.40
N ILE A 326 10.21 7.82 11.31
CA ILE A 326 9.86 6.91 12.39
C ILE A 326 9.96 7.71 13.69
N ALA A 327 8.80 8.16 14.21
CA ALA A 327 8.71 8.88 15.48
C ALA A 327 8.79 7.89 16.64
N THR A 328 9.90 7.89 17.38
CA THR A 328 10.15 6.94 18.46
C THR A 328 11.24 7.42 19.41
N ASP A 329 11.06 7.14 20.69
CA ASP A 329 12.13 7.28 21.71
C ASP A 329 12.83 5.95 22.00
N SER A 330 12.36 4.84 21.42
CA SER A 330 13.03 3.54 21.47
C SER A 330 14.32 3.54 20.64
N PRO A 331 15.33 2.73 20.97
CA PRO A 331 16.48 2.50 20.09
C PRO A 331 16.03 2.08 18.70
N ALA A 332 16.76 2.53 17.67
CA ALA A 332 16.46 2.08 16.30
C ALA A 332 16.57 0.55 16.20
N PRO A 333 15.67 -0.14 15.48
CA PRO A 333 15.73 -1.58 15.32
C PRO A 333 17.07 -2.03 14.73
N GLU A 334 17.61 -3.15 15.18
CA GLU A 334 18.92 -3.66 14.72
C GLU A 334 18.95 -3.96 13.22
N TRP A 335 17.81 -4.39 12.65
CA TRP A 335 17.68 -4.67 11.22
C TRP A 335 17.65 -3.40 10.34
N LEU A 336 17.41 -2.21 10.91
CA LEU A 336 17.33 -0.96 10.17
C LEU A 336 18.72 -0.41 9.86
N ALA A 337 19.03 -0.22 8.57
CA ALA A 337 20.24 0.45 8.10
C ALA A 337 19.96 1.94 7.86
N GLU A 338 21.01 2.75 7.89
CA GLU A 338 20.93 4.14 7.45
C GLU A 338 20.52 4.20 5.97
N HIS A 339 19.52 5.00 5.67
CA HIS A 339 19.03 5.18 4.29
C HIS A 339 18.45 6.59 4.11
N PRO A 340 18.71 7.27 2.99
CA PRO A 340 18.30 8.68 2.79
C PRO A 340 16.76 8.88 2.78
N ARG A 341 15.99 7.83 2.57
CA ARG A 341 14.51 7.88 2.61
C ARG A 341 13.92 7.59 3.97
N VAL A 342 14.69 7.11 4.95
CA VAL A 342 14.19 6.72 6.28
C VAL A 342 14.92 7.49 7.35
N THR A 343 14.19 8.20 8.21
CA THR A 343 14.74 9.01 9.29
C THR A 343 14.06 8.64 10.61
N VAL A 344 14.85 8.29 11.61
CA VAL A 344 14.35 8.10 12.99
C VAL A 344 14.32 9.47 13.67
N MET A 345 13.16 9.83 14.24
CA MET A 345 12.93 11.10 14.93
C MET A 345 12.63 10.84 16.40
N ARG A 346 13.36 11.52 17.28
CA ARG A 346 13.12 11.50 18.71
C ARG A 346 12.05 12.52 19.09
N SER A 347 11.32 12.27 20.17
CA SER A 347 10.33 13.25 20.67
C SER A 347 10.98 14.61 20.95
N GLU A 348 12.22 14.65 21.41
CA GLU A 348 13.00 15.88 21.64
C GLU A 348 13.22 16.72 20.37
N ASP A 349 13.13 16.11 19.16
CA ASP A 349 13.36 16.80 17.89
C ASP A 349 12.12 17.54 17.37
N PHE A 350 10.91 17.19 17.86
CA PHE A 350 9.68 17.75 17.34
C PHE A 350 8.62 18.15 18.38
N PHE A 351 8.81 17.86 19.67
CA PHE A 351 7.95 18.40 20.72
C PHE A 351 8.25 19.87 20.96
N VAL A 352 7.19 20.70 20.97
CA VAL A 352 7.32 22.14 21.23
C VAL A 352 7.82 22.39 22.67
N ASP A 353 7.28 21.64 23.63
CA ASP A 353 7.72 21.67 25.03
C ASP A 353 8.40 20.34 25.40
N THR A 354 9.72 20.33 25.40
CA THR A 354 10.50 19.13 25.75
C THR A 354 10.53 18.84 27.26
N SER A 355 10.04 19.76 28.11
CA SER A 355 9.99 19.53 29.57
C SER A 355 8.96 18.46 29.98
N VAL A 356 8.00 18.12 29.09
CA VAL A 356 6.99 17.09 29.35
C VAL A 356 7.52 15.66 29.14
N LEU A 357 8.65 15.53 28.47
CA LEU A 357 9.26 14.24 28.15
C LEU A 357 9.81 13.52 29.41
N PRO A 358 9.87 12.19 29.43
CA PRO A 358 9.45 11.26 28.39
C PRO A 358 7.93 10.99 28.40
N ILE A 359 7.40 10.58 27.23
CA ILE A 359 6.00 10.32 26.99
C ILE A 359 5.80 8.82 26.65
N HIS A 360 4.69 8.23 27.13
CA HIS A 360 4.24 6.86 26.85
C HIS A 360 2.81 6.86 26.30
N ASN A 361 2.42 7.90 25.59
CA ASN A 361 1.08 8.17 25.10
C ASN A 361 1.13 8.49 23.60
N SER A 362 0.59 7.62 22.77
CA SER A 362 0.56 7.86 21.32
C SER A 362 -0.21 9.12 20.95
N HIS A 363 -1.30 9.47 21.68
CA HIS A 363 -2.06 10.70 21.42
C HIS A 363 -1.19 11.96 21.61
N ALA A 364 -0.31 11.95 22.61
CA ALA A 364 0.63 13.06 22.82
C ALA A 364 1.65 13.17 21.67
N VAL A 365 2.23 12.04 21.24
CA VAL A 365 3.15 11.99 20.08
C VAL A 365 2.42 12.48 18.82
N GLU A 366 1.23 11.94 18.55
CA GLU A 366 0.40 12.29 17.38
C GLU A 366 0.03 13.77 17.32
N SER A 367 -0.14 14.43 18.48
CA SER A 367 -0.44 15.87 18.56
C SER A 367 0.72 16.77 18.15
N GLN A 368 1.95 16.24 18.03
CA GLN A 368 3.16 17.00 17.76
C GLN A 368 3.83 16.68 16.39
N LEU A 369 3.33 15.70 15.65
CA LEU A 369 3.97 15.20 14.41
C LEU A 369 4.17 16.29 13.35
N HIS A 370 3.31 17.28 13.28
CA HIS A 370 3.40 18.37 12.30
C HIS A 370 4.58 19.31 12.57
N HIS A 371 5.24 19.21 13.72
CA HIS A 371 6.47 19.93 14.04
C HIS A 371 7.73 19.20 13.57
N ILE A 372 7.63 17.97 13.02
CA ILE A 372 8.79 17.23 12.49
C ILE A 372 9.53 18.08 11.45
N PRO A 373 10.85 18.35 11.65
CA PRO A 373 11.66 19.13 10.72
C PRO A 373 11.73 18.48 9.33
N GLY A 374 11.45 19.27 8.29
CA GLY A 374 11.52 18.81 6.90
C GLY A 374 10.37 17.93 6.43
N LEU A 375 9.33 17.71 7.25
CA LEU A 375 8.09 17.04 6.87
C LEU A 375 7.39 17.84 5.76
N ALA A 376 6.93 17.14 4.73
CA ALA A 376 6.16 17.71 3.63
C ALA A 376 4.82 18.32 4.10
N GLU A 377 4.27 19.23 3.29
CA GLU A 377 2.91 19.76 3.50
C GLU A 377 1.87 18.64 3.54
N HIS A 378 1.99 17.67 2.62
CA HIS A 378 1.13 16.49 2.55
C HIS A 378 1.86 15.28 3.08
N PHE A 379 1.26 14.56 3.99
CA PHE A 379 1.85 13.35 4.53
C PHE A 379 0.78 12.34 4.97
N LEU A 380 1.20 11.09 5.11
CA LEU A 380 0.41 10.03 5.72
C LEU A 380 0.92 9.77 7.13
N TYR A 381 0.04 9.48 8.04
CA TYR A 381 0.37 8.91 9.35
C TYR A 381 -0.03 7.43 9.39
N SER A 382 0.81 6.58 9.94
CA SER A 382 0.55 5.15 10.07
C SER A 382 1.10 4.62 11.38
N ASN A 383 0.42 3.63 11.95
CA ASN A 383 0.99 2.77 12.97
C ASN A 383 1.79 1.64 12.30
N ASP A 384 2.63 0.96 13.07
CA ASP A 384 3.45 -0.16 12.62
C ASP A 384 2.64 -1.44 12.28
N ASP A 385 1.39 -1.52 12.73
CA ASP A 385 0.44 -2.60 12.45
C ASP A 385 -0.44 -2.37 11.20
N MET A 386 -0.21 -1.27 10.46
CA MET A 386 -0.92 -0.90 9.23
C MET A 386 -0.05 -1.12 7.99
N PHE A 387 -0.60 -1.78 6.98
CA PHE A 387 0.14 -2.23 5.80
C PHE A 387 -0.55 -1.85 4.50
N PHE A 388 0.23 -1.49 3.49
CA PHE A 388 -0.26 -1.47 2.09
C PHE A 388 -0.33 -2.90 1.58
N GLY A 389 -1.51 -3.34 1.16
CA GLY A 389 -1.75 -4.73 0.76
C GLY A 389 -1.46 -5.04 -0.70
N ARG A 390 -1.46 -4.02 -1.57
CA ARG A 390 -1.16 -4.08 -3.01
C ARG A 390 -0.72 -2.72 -3.54
N PRO A 391 -0.21 -2.61 -4.79
CA PRO A 391 0.14 -1.32 -5.37
C PRO A 391 -1.02 -0.33 -5.34
N VAL A 392 -0.77 0.84 -4.77
CA VAL A 392 -1.70 1.97 -4.65
C VAL A 392 -1.03 3.26 -5.14
N GLY A 393 -1.82 4.18 -5.66
CA GLY A 393 -1.36 5.52 -6.03
C GLY A 393 -1.70 6.58 -4.98
N PRO A 394 -1.07 7.76 -5.05
CA PRO A 394 -1.33 8.87 -4.13
C PRO A 394 -2.76 9.42 -4.24
N GLU A 395 -3.41 9.23 -5.39
CA GLU A 395 -4.81 9.62 -5.63
C GLU A 395 -5.81 8.88 -4.74
N LEU A 396 -5.40 7.78 -4.08
CA LEU A 396 -6.20 7.11 -3.07
C LEU A 396 -6.34 7.96 -1.80
N PHE A 397 -5.36 8.83 -1.51
CA PHE A 397 -5.25 9.60 -0.27
C PHE A 397 -5.51 11.09 -0.46
N PHE A 398 -5.21 11.62 -1.64
CA PHE A 398 -5.31 13.04 -1.95
C PHE A 398 -6.00 13.27 -3.30
N SER A 399 -6.64 14.41 -3.43
CA SER A 399 -7.00 14.96 -4.75
C SER A 399 -5.82 15.76 -5.32
N PRO A 400 -5.82 16.06 -6.63
CA PRO A 400 -4.82 16.94 -7.23
C PRO A 400 -4.67 18.32 -6.54
N GLY A 401 -5.77 18.84 -6.00
CA GLY A 401 -5.78 20.10 -5.25
C GLY A 401 -5.41 19.94 -3.76
N GLY A 402 -4.91 18.79 -3.32
CA GLY A 402 -4.47 18.56 -1.94
C GLY A 402 -5.58 18.32 -0.92
N VAL A 403 -6.82 18.07 -1.36
CA VAL A 403 -7.91 17.65 -0.46
C VAL A 403 -7.63 16.23 0.02
N THR A 404 -7.65 16.00 1.33
CA THR A 404 -7.42 14.68 1.92
C THR A 404 -8.66 13.78 1.80
N LYS A 405 -8.45 12.48 1.61
CA LYS A 405 -9.51 11.47 1.45
C LYS A 405 -9.37 10.43 2.55
N PHE A 406 -10.28 10.42 3.51
CA PHE A 406 -10.25 9.49 4.63
C PHE A 406 -11.41 8.49 4.59
N VAL A 407 -11.29 7.39 5.35
CA VAL A 407 -12.27 6.30 5.36
C VAL A 407 -12.94 6.24 6.73
N GLU A 408 -14.26 6.40 6.76
CA GLU A 408 -15.05 6.20 7.99
C GLU A 408 -15.26 4.71 8.25
N ALA A 409 -15.07 4.29 9.50
CA ALA A 409 -15.40 2.95 9.95
C ALA A 409 -16.91 2.74 10.11
N SER A 410 -17.33 1.48 10.14
CA SER A 410 -18.69 1.12 10.49
C SER A 410 -19.00 1.34 11.98
N THR A 411 -17.98 1.28 12.84
CA THR A 411 -18.06 1.48 14.29
C THR A 411 -18.51 2.88 14.66
N ARG A 412 -19.36 2.96 15.70
CA ARG A 412 -19.92 4.21 16.19
C ARG A 412 -19.22 4.70 17.45
N ILE A 413 -19.03 6.01 17.54
CA ILE A 413 -18.58 6.65 18.77
C ILE A 413 -19.68 6.50 19.80
N GLY A 414 -19.35 5.89 20.93
CA GLY A 414 -20.29 5.63 22.02
C GLY A 414 -20.96 6.90 22.56
N LEU A 415 -22.16 6.76 23.10
CA LEU A 415 -22.88 7.83 23.79
C LEU A 415 -22.36 8.02 25.22
N GLY A 416 -22.72 9.12 25.85
CA GLY A 416 -22.37 9.44 27.23
C GLY A 416 -21.08 10.24 27.38
N GLU A 417 -20.77 10.56 28.61
CA GLU A 417 -19.62 11.37 29.00
C GLU A 417 -18.33 10.57 29.02
N ASN A 418 -17.20 11.25 29.09
CA ASN A 418 -15.90 10.66 29.31
C ASN A 418 -15.84 9.96 30.68
N ASP A 419 -15.13 8.83 30.71
CA ASP A 419 -14.96 8.04 31.93
C ASP A 419 -13.51 7.49 31.95
N PRO A 420 -12.73 7.78 32.99
CA PRO A 420 -11.34 7.31 33.10
C PRO A 420 -11.19 5.77 33.02
N THR A 421 -12.23 5.00 33.29
CA THR A 421 -12.22 3.54 33.20
C THR A 421 -12.37 3.01 31.78
N ARG A 422 -12.84 3.85 30.84
CA ARG A 422 -12.94 3.49 29.42
C ARG A 422 -11.59 3.63 28.73
N SER A 423 -11.44 2.95 27.60
CA SER A 423 -10.24 3.07 26.78
C SER A 423 -9.95 4.52 26.39
N GLY A 424 -8.67 4.89 26.34
CA GLY A 424 -8.24 6.22 25.91
C GLY A 424 -8.73 6.57 24.50
N PHE A 425 -8.79 5.59 23.61
CA PHE A 425 -9.31 5.75 22.25
C PHE A 425 -10.80 6.19 22.24
N GLU A 426 -11.65 5.54 23.02
CA GLU A 426 -13.06 5.91 23.11
C GLU A 426 -13.28 7.28 23.75
N ASN A 427 -12.52 7.61 24.79
CA ASN A 427 -12.57 8.90 25.45
C ASN A 427 -12.15 10.03 24.49
N ALA A 428 -11.03 9.86 23.79
CA ALA A 428 -10.54 10.85 22.85
C ALA A 428 -11.55 11.13 21.71
N ALA A 429 -12.23 10.12 21.20
CA ALA A 429 -13.29 10.32 20.21
C ALA A 429 -14.46 11.19 20.73
N ARG A 430 -14.81 11.08 22.03
CA ARG A 430 -15.82 11.91 22.67
C ARG A 430 -15.35 13.34 22.89
N VAL A 431 -14.09 13.54 23.32
CA VAL A 431 -13.46 14.86 23.41
C VAL A 431 -13.48 15.56 22.06
N ASN A 432 -13.01 14.89 21.01
CA ASN A 432 -13.02 15.41 19.65
C ASN A 432 -14.43 15.81 19.19
N ARG A 433 -15.42 14.97 19.46
CA ARG A 433 -16.82 15.27 19.14
C ARG A 433 -17.33 16.51 19.86
N ALA A 434 -16.96 16.70 21.14
CA ALA A 434 -17.36 17.86 21.91
C ALA A 434 -16.74 19.16 21.36
N LEU A 435 -15.43 19.15 21.03
CA LEU A 435 -14.72 20.27 20.42
C LEU A 435 -15.35 20.67 19.08
N LEU A 436 -15.52 19.69 18.18
CA LEU A 436 -16.08 19.94 16.85
C LEU A 436 -17.55 20.41 16.93
N ARG A 437 -18.33 19.87 17.86
CA ARG A 437 -19.70 20.34 18.11
C ARG A 437 -19.72 21.77 18.61
N GLY A 438 -18.84 22.11 19.54
CA GLY A 438 -18.71 23.49 20.06
C GLY A 438 -18.36 24.47 18.95
N ARG A 439 -17.44 24.08 18.06
CA ARG A 439 -16.94 24.95 16.98
C ARG A 439 -17.89 25.08 15.79
N PHE A 440 -18.53 23.98 15.35
CA PHE A 440 -19.27 23.91 14.09
C PHE A 440 -20.77 23.61 14.27
N GLY A 441 -21.23 23.30 15.47
CA GLY A 441 -22.61 22.87 15.72
C GLY A 441 -22.94 21.48 15.15
N LYS A 442 -21.94 20.72 14.66
CA LYS A 442 -22.09 19.42 14.00
C LYS A 442 -21.57 18.28 14.89
N VAL A 443 -22.17 17.11 14.78
CA VAL A 443 -21.83 15.94 15.60
C VAL A 443 -21.17 14.86 14.75
N THR A 444 -20.00 14.38 15.17
CA THR A 444 -19.34 13.21 14.60
C THR A 444 -19.87 11.93 15.24
N THR A 445 -20.10 10.90 14.45
CA THR A 445 -20.77 9.66 14.92
C THR A 445 -19.99 8.39 14.62
N ARG A 446 -18.90 8.46 13.82
CA ARG A 446 -18.13 7.30 13.40
C ARG A 446 -16.68 7.44 13.81
N HIS A 447 -16.06 6.31 14.13
CA HIS A 447 -14.62 6.17 14.11
C HIS A 447 -14.11 6.12 12.66
N LEU A 448 -12.79 6.12 12.48
CA LEU A 448 -12.15 5.95 11.18
C LEU A 448 -11.62 4.52 11.05
N GLU A 449 -11.46 4.07 9.81
CA GLU A 449 -10.78 2.80 9.53
C GLU A 449 -9.30 2.90 9.92
N HIS A 450 -8.73 1.78 10.38
CA HIS A 450 -7.30 1.66 10.68
C HIS A 450 -6.50 1.54 9.39
N THR A 451 -6.25 2.67 8.76
CA THR A 451 -5.50 2.80 7.51
C THR A 451 -4.55 3.99 7.59
N PRO A 452 -3.46 4.04 6.80
CA PRO A 452 -2.63 5.24 6.72
C PRO A 452 -3.48 6.49 6.49
N ALA A 453 -3.38 7.45 7.41
CA ALA A 453 -4.25 8.62 7.51
C ALA A 453 -3.64 9.83 6.77
N PRO A 454 -4.28 10.36 5.70
CA PRO A 454 -3.76 11.50 4.95
C PRO A 454 -3.99 12.82 5.70
N MET A 455 -2.93 13.60 5.85
CA MET A 455 -2.95 14.87 6.57
C MET A 455 -2.19 15.97 5.83
N ARG A 456 -2.46 17.21 6.22
CA ARG A 456 -1.75 18.42 5.78
C ARG A 456 -1.18 19.16 6.98
N LYS A 457 0.11 19.48 6.91
CA LYS A 457 0.82 20.20 7.97
C LYS A 457 0.19 21.55 8.30
N SER A 458 -0.18 22.33 7.29
CA SER A 458 -0.83 23.63 7.46
C SER A 458 -2.16 23.55 8.20
N VAL A 459 -2.95 22.48 7.95
CA VAL A 459 -4.24 22.26 8.61
C VAL A 459 -4.05 21.83 10.07
N LEU A 460 -2.99 21.08 10.37
CA LEU A 460 -2.65 20.71 11.76
C LEU A 460 -2.19 21.93 12.56
N LEU A 461 -1.37 22.81 11.98
CA LEU A 461 -0.97 24.08 12.62
C LEU A 461 -2.17 24.96 12.91
N GLU A 462 -3.14 25.06 11.99
CA GLU A 462 -4.38 25.79 12.21
C GLU A 462 -5.23 25.15 13.32
N LEU A 463 -5.30 23.81 13.33
CA LEU A 463 -6.06 23.05 14.33
C LEU A 463 -5.48 23.24 15.74
N GLU A 464 -4.14 23.24 15.86
CA GLU A 464 -3.44 23.55 17.11
C GLU A 464 -3.72 24.97 17.60
N GLN A 465 -3.78 25.95 16.69
CA GLN A 465 -4.15 27.32 17.02
C GLN A 465 -5.64 27.47 17.41
N GLU A 466 -6.52 26.66 16.85
CA GLU A 466 -7.95 26.66 17.19
C GLU A 466 -8.22 26.03 18.57
N PHE A 467 -7.45 25.00 18.97
CA PHE A 467 -7.62 24.26 20.24
C PHE A 467 -6.31 24.19 21.05
N PRO A 468 -5.65 25.32 21.37
CA PRO A 468 -4.30 25.33 21.93
C PRO A 468 -4.21 24.65 23.31
N GLU A 469 -5.24 24.81 24.14
CA GLU A 469 -5.28 24.19 25.47
C GLU A 469 -5.40 22.66 25.39
N ASP A 470 -6.17 22.16 24.43
CA ASP A 470 -6.36 20.71 24.23
C ASP A 470 -5.10 20.06 23.67
N PHE A 471 -4.41 20.71 22.72
CA PHE A 471 -3.13 20.25 22.21
C PHE A 471 -2.05 20.25 23.31
N SER A 472 -1.88 21.36 24.03
CA SER A 472 -0.91 21.46 25.13
C SER A 472 -1.16 20.43 26.22
N ARG A 473 -2.42 20.26 26.66
CA ARG A 473 -2.81 19.27 27.65
C ARG A 473 -2.49 17.86 27.19
N THR A 474 -2.84 17.51 25.94
CA THR A 474 -2.58 16.18 25.39
C THR A 474 -1.09 15.91 25.21
N ALA A 475 -0.33 16.87 24.70
CA ALA A 475 1.13 16.76 24.58
C ALA A 475 1.81 16.53 25.92
N ALA A 476 1.29 17.10 27.02
CA ALA A 476 1.79 16.91 28.38
C ALA A 476 1.28 15.63 29.07
N SER A 477 0.34 14.91 28.47
CA SER A 477 -0.23 13.68 29.04
C SER A 477 0.73 12.50 28.84
N ARG A 478 1.46 12.15 29.88
CA ARG A 478 2.47 11.06 29.85
C ARG A 478 1.89 9.69 29.53
N PHE A 479 0.65 9.45 29.94
CA PHE A 479 -0.17 8.26 29.64
C PHE A 479 -1.50 8.72 29.07
N ARG A 480 -2.23 7.81 28.41
CA ARG A 480 -3.58 8.12 27.90
C ARG A 480 -4.50 8.60 29.00
N SER A 481 -5.13 9.73 28.75
CA SER A 481 -6.06 10.39 29.66
C SER A 481 -7.47 10.42 29.06
N ALA A 482 -8.49 10.43 29.92
CA ALA A 482 -9.88 10.61 29.50
C ALA A 482 -10.14 11.97 28.84
N THR A 483 -9.20 12.90 28.91
CA THR A 483 -9.32 14.26 28.33
C THR A 483 -8.41 14.49 27.12
N ASP A 484 -7.66 13.47 26.68
CA ASP A 484 -6.82 13.60 25.47
C ASP A 484 -7.66 13.82 24.22
N ILE A 485 -7.10 14.53 23.26
CA ILE A 485 -7.58 14.53 21.88
C ILE A 485 -6.91 13.42 21.08
N SER A 486 -7.58 12.89 20.07
CA SER A 486 -6.98 11.99 19.08
C SER A 486 -6.92 12.72 17.74
N VAL A 487 -5.75 13.23 17.40
CA VAL A 487 -5.55 14.09 16.24
C VAL A 487 -5.67 13.27 14.95
N THR A 488 -4.91 12.18 14.85
CA THR A 488 -4.76 11.38 13.63
C THR A 488 -5.96 10.48 13.33
N ASN A 489 -6.70 10.06 14.36
CA ASN A 489 -7.81 9.10 14.21
C ASN A 489 -9.20 9.74 14.14
N SER A 490 -9.35 11.05 14.35
CA SER A 490 -10.63 11.70 14.12
C SER A 490 -10.59 13.23 14.06
N LEU A 491 -9.90 13.92 14.98
CA LEU A 491 -10.02 15.38 15.11
C LEU A 491 -9.65 16.09 13.82
N TYR A 492 -8.48 15.78 13.26
CA TYR A 492 -8.00 16.37 12.01
C TYR A 492 -9.00 16.13 10.85
N HIS A 493 -9.43 14.89 10.65
CA HIS A 493 -10.20 14.51 9.48
C HIS A 493 -11.59 15.17 9.46
N TYR A 494 -12.27 15.18 10.60
CA TYR A 494 -13.56 15.84 10.71
C TYR A 494 -13.46 17.37 10.71
N TYR A 495 -12.42 17.94 11.29
CA TYR A 495 -12.14 19.38 11.17
C TYR A 495 -11.90 19.77 9.70
N ALA A 496 -11.04 19.03 9.00
CA ALA A 496 -10.77 19.24 7.59
C ALA A 496 -12.01 19.04 6.71
N LEU A 497 -12.87 18.05 7.03
CA LEU A 497 -14.16 17.85 6.36
C LEU A 497 -15.09 19.05 6.56
N MET A 498 -15.23 19.55 7.79
CA MET A 498 -16.11 20.67 8.13
C MET A 498 -15.63 22.00 7.56
N THR A 499 -14.34 22.11 7.24
CA THR A 499 -13.71 23.29 6.61
C THR A 499 -13.46 23.12 5.10
N GLY A 500 -13.97 22.03 4.48
CA GLY A 500 -13.91 21.81 3.03
C GLY A 500 -12.55 21.34 2.49
N ARG A 501 -11.66 20.83 3.36
CA ARG A 501 -10.29 20.37 3.02
C ARG A 501 -10.12 18.87 3.07
N ALA A 502 -11.18 18.12 3.41
CA ALA A 502 -11.22 16.67 3.37
C ALA A 502 -12.56 16.17 2.83
N VAL A 503 -12.56 14.94 2.36
CA VAL A 503 -13.76 14.19 1.97
C VAL A 503 -13.70 12.77 2.53
N ALA A 504 -14.85 12.25 2.95
CA ALA A 504 -14.97 10.82 3.26
C ALA A 504 -15.09 10.04 1.95
N GLN A 505 -14.40 8.89 1.85
CA GLN A 505 -14.43 8.02 0.68
C GLN A 505 -14.86 6.61 1.04
N THR A 506 -15.36 5.87 0.03
CA THR A 506 -15.84 4.48 0.17
C THR A 506 -15.20 3.53 -0.83
N GLN A 507 -14.27 4.01 -1.66
CA GLN A 507 -13.66 3.21 -2.73
C GLN A 507 -12.47 2.36 -2.27
N VAL A 508 -11.97 2.60 -1.06
CA VAL A 508 -10.85 1.87 -0.47
C VAL A 508 -11.31 0.50 0.00
N ARG A 509 -10.53 -0.52 -0.34
CA ARG A 509 -10.68 -1.85 0.22
C ARG A 509 -9.75 -1.99 1.41
N SER A 510 -10.26 -1.81 2.60
CA SER A 510 -9.53 -1.99 3.86
C SER A 510 -10.01 -3.25 4.59
N LEU A 511 -9.12 -3.87 5.34
CA LEU A 511 -9.43 -5.03 6.17
C LEU A 511 -8.77 -4.87 7.53
N TYR A 512 -9.58 -4.89 8.59
CA TYR A 512 -9.11 -4.94 9.96
C TYR A 512 -9.17 -6.39 10.45
N ILE A 513 -8.06 -6.89 11.00
CA ILE A 513 -7.94 -8.24 11.56
C ILE A 513 -7.53 -8.12 13.03
N GLU A 514 -8.39 -8.58 13.92
CA GLU A 514 -8.07 -8.70 15.35
C GLU A 514 -7.31 -10.01 15.59
N THR A 515 -5.98 -9.90 15.70
CA THR A 515 -5.05 -11.06 15.72
C THR A 515 -5.20 -11.96 16.94
N THR A 516 -5.82 -11.46 18.00
CA THR A 516 -6.12 -12.21 19.24
C THR A 516 -7.22 -13.26 19.08
N LEU A 517 -8.03 -13.16 18.03
CA LEU A 517 -9.15 -14.06 17.77
C LEU A 517 -8.74 -15.27 16.91
N ARG A 518 -9.35 -16.45 17.14
CA ARG A 518 -9.12 -17.65 16.33
C ARG A 518 -9.44 -17.48 14.84
N ILE A 519 -10.43 -16.62 14.54
CA ILE A 519 -10.84 -16.33 13.16
C ILE A 519 -9.73 -15.63 12.36
N ALA A 520 -8.85 -14.87 13.03
CA ALA A 520 -7.75 -14.13 12.41
C ALA A 520 -6.84 -15.03 11.57
N LEU A 521 -6.56 -16.26 12.03
CA LEU A 521 -5.73 -17.22 11.29
C LEU A 521 -6.30 -17.54 9.91
N ARG A 522 -7.61 -17.69 9.81
CA ARG A 522 -8.31 -17.92 8.54
C ARG A 522 -8.34 -16.65 7.68
N GLN A 523 -8.57 -15.49 8.29
CA GLN A 523 -8.60 -14.20 7.59
C GLN A 523 -7.24 -13.88 6.99
N MET A 524 -6.13 -14.03 7.74
CA MET A 524 -4.77 -13.85 7.26
C MET A 524 -4.44 -14.79 6.09
N ASN A 525 -4.79 -16.08 6.20
CA ASN A 525 -4.58 -17.03 5.10
C ASN A 525 -5.39 -16.68 3.85
N HIS A 526 -6.62 -16.20 4.01
CA HIS A 526 -7.46 -15.74 2.91
C HIS A 526 -6.86 -14.50 2.25
N LEU A 527 -6.49 -13.49 3.06
CA LEU A 527 -5.85 -12.26 2.61
C LEU A 527 -4.56 -12.55 1.82
N ARG A 528 -3.68 -13.43 2.33
CA ARG A 528 -2.45 -13.85 1.64
C ARG A 528 -2.71 -14.49 0.27
N LYS A 529 -3.76 -15.30 0.16
CA LYS A 529 -4.12 -15.97 -1.10
C LYS A 529 -4.71 -15.02 -2.14
N ARG A 530 -5.50 -14.05 -1.70
CA ARG A 530 -6.21 -13.13 -2.60
C ARG A 530 -5.43 -11.86 -2.93
N ARG A 531 -4.75 -11.26 -1.93
CA ARG A 531 -4.01 -10.00 -2.06
C ARG A 531 -4.83 -8.92 -2.76
N ASP A 532 -6.10 -8.77 -2.37
CA ASP A 532 -7.10 -7.92 -3.02
C ASP A 532 -7.49 -6.68 -2.19
N GLN A 533 -6.89 -6.50 -1.02
CA GLN A 533 -7.07 -5.31 -0.19
C GLN A 533 -6.03 -4.24 -0.53
N ASP A 534 -6.46 -2.98 -0.55
CA ASP A 534 -5.54 -1.83 -0.71
C ASP A 534 -4.66 -1.68 0.52
N MET A 535 -5.27 -1.81 1.69
CA MET A 535 -4.63 -1.69 2.99
C MET A 535 -5.23 -2.69 3.98
N PHE A 536 -4.47 -3.06 5.00
CA PHE A 536 -4.98 -3.86 6.11
C PHE A 536 -4.24 -3.53 7.41
N CYS A 537 -4.90 -3.81 8.54
CA CYS A 537 -4.35 -3.66 9.89
C CYS A 537 -4.39 -5.01 10.61
N LEU A 538 -3.33 -5.32 11.36
CA LEU A 538 -3.21 -6.50 12.22
C LEU A 538 -3.18 -6.06 13.68
N ASN A 539 -4.34 -5.71 14.22
CA ASN A 539 -4.43 -5.16 15.56
C ASN A 539 -4.61 -6.26 16.62
N ASP A 540 -4.16 -5.98 17.84
CA ASP A 540 -4.33 -6.86 18.99
C ASP A 540 -5.51 -6.38 19.85
N GLY A 541 -6.50 -7.28 20.02
CA GLY A 541 -7.67 -7.03 20.86
C GLY A 541 -7.37 -7.31 22.34
N SER A 542 -8.29 -6.85 23.19
CA SER A 542 -8.17 -6.97 24.66
C SER A 542 -8.55 -8.36 25.22
N HIS A 543 -9.23 -9.20 24.43
CA HIS A 543 -9.75 -10.49 24.87
C HIS A 543 -9.20 -11.64 24.00
N PRO A 544 -7.97 -12.14 24.28
CA PRO A 544 -7.33 -13.15 23.44
C PRO A 544 -8.00 -14.53 23.57
N GLU A 545 -8.32 -15.14 22.42
CA GLU A 545 -8.81 -16.53 22.30
C GLU A 545 -7.67 -17.52 22.01
N ILE A 546 -6.48 -17.03 21.63
CA ILE A 546 -5.29 -17.81 21.34
C ILE A 546 -4.11 -17.29 22.15
N SER A 547 -3.16 -18.16 22.46
CA SER A 547 -1.97 -17.77 23.24
C SER A 547 -1.10 -16.77 22.46
N THR A 548 -0.31 -15.98 23.19
CA THR A 548 0.60 -14.99 22.61
C THR A 548 1.62 -15.65 21.70
N GLU A 549 2.16 -16.81 22.06
CA GLU A 549 3.17 -17.54 21.28
C GLU A 549 2.61 -17.98 19.93
N VAL A 550 1.39 -18.57 19.91
CA VAL A 550 0.71 -19.00 18.68
C VAL A 550 0.42 -17.80 17.79
N ARG A 551 -0.06 -16.72 18.39
CA ARG A 551 -0.37 -15.48 17.68
C ARG A 551 0.88 -14.86 17.06
N CYS A 552 1.95 -14.66 17.84
CA CYS A 552 3.20 -14.09 17.37
C CYS A 552 3.79 -14.91 16.22
N ALA A 553 3.85 -16.24 16.36
CA ALA A 553 4.35 -17.11 15.31
C ALA A 553 3.51 -16.99 14.02
N ALA A 554 2.17 -16.98 14.13
CA ALA A 554 1.27 -16.89 12.99
C ALA A 554 1.35 -15.54 12.28
N VAL A 555 1.43 -14.43 13.03
CA VAL A 555 1.54 -13.08 12.45
C VAL A 555 2.90 -12.91 11.78
N THR A 556 4.01 -13.34 12.42
CA THR A 556 5.36 -13.29 11.83
C THR A 556 5.41 -14.08 10.51
N GLU A 557 4.96 -15.35 10.53
CA GLU A 557 4.91 -16.17 9.31
C GLU A 557 4.06 -15.52 8.22
N PHE A 558 2.90 -14.98 8.58
CA PHE A 558 2.04 -14.28 7.63
C PHE A 558 2.74 -13.08 7.00
N LEU A 559 3.39 -12.23 7.81
CA LEU A 559 4.08 -11.02 7.34
C LEU A 559 5.27 -11.35 6.45
N GLU A 560 6.09 -12.35 6.80
CA GLU A 560 7.20 -12.85 5.98
C GLU A 560 6.71 -13.32 4.60
N LEU A 561 5.63 -14.11 4.60
CA LEU A 561 5.04 -14.64 3.37
C LEU A 561 4.30 -13.57 2.55
N TYR A 562 3.76 -12.54 3.21
CA TYR A 562 3.07 -11.46 2.52
C TYR A 562 4.02 -10.43 1.92
N PHE A 563 5.11 -10.08 2.63
CA PHE A 563 6.12 -9.10 2.23
C PHE A 563 7.51 -9.72 2.09
N PRO A 564 7.71 -10.62 1.12
CA PRO A 564 8.96 -11.38 0.99
C PRO A 564 10.11 -10.57 0.38
N ILE A 565 9.84 -9.37 -0.17
CA ILE A 565 10.85 -8.54 -0.81
C ILE A 565 11.52 -7.65 0.23
N VAL A 566 12.81 -7.86 0.43
CA VAL A 566 13.65 -7.09 1.35
C VAL A 566 13.78 -5.65 0.85
N ALA A 567 13.59 -4.69 1.75
CA ALA A 567 13.70 -3.27 1.41
C ALA A 567 15.16 -2.79 1.47
N PRO A 568 15.52 -1.72 0.71
CA PRO A 568 16.91 -1.25 0.63
C PRO A 568 17.46 -0.67 1.93
N TRP A 569 16.63 -0.38 2.90
CA TRP A 569 16.99 0.08 4.26
C TRP A 569 17.06 -1.04 5.28
N GLU A 570 17.02 -2.30 4.89
CA GLU A 570 17.28 -3.42 5.78
C GLU A 570 18.75 -3.83 5.69
N ARG A 571 19.34 -4.09 6.86
CA ARG A 571 20.67 -4.69 6.92
C ARG A 571 20.61 -6.11 6.37
N ALA A 572 21.59 -6.48 5.55
CA ALA A 572 21.74 -7.87 5.14
C ALA A 572 21.85 -8.75 6.41
N SER A 573 20.94 -9.70 6.55
CA SER A 573 21.09 -10.70 7.61
C SER A 573 22.43 -11.40 7.40
N VAL A 574 23.29 -11.39 8.42
CA VAL A 574 24.45 -12.28 8.46
C VAL A 574 23.86 -13.68 8.56
N ALA A 575 23.68 -14.33 7.41
CA ALA A 575 23.32 -15.73 7.37
C ALA A 575 24.38 -16.46 8.20
N SER A 576 23.97 -17.09 9.29
CA SER A 576 24.81 -18.01 10.03
C SER A 576 25.35 -19.02 9.02
N SER A 577 26.64 -18.92 8.73
CA SER A 577 27.36 -19.84 7.89
C SER A 577 27.43 -21.20 8.61
N SER A 578 26.40 -22.00 8.46
CA SER A 578 26.46 -23.44 8.63
C SER A 578 26.17 -24.05 7.27
N GLU A 579 27.22 -24.10 6.43
CA GLU A 579 27.23 -24.94 5.25
C GLU A 579 27.15 -26.42 5.65
N PRO A 580 26.35 -27.21 4.92
CA PRO A 580 26.74 -28.58 4.64
C PRO A 580 27.56 -28.55 3.33
N GLY A 581 28.82 -28.92 3.45
CA GLY A 581 29.76 -28.95 2.34
C GLY A 581 29.26 -29.75 1.15
N LEU A 582 29.32 -29.11 -0.01
CA LEU A 582 29.46 -29.75 -1.31
C LEU A 582 30.58 -29.06 -2.06
N ALA A 583 31.67 -29.80 -2.16
CA ALA A 583 32.88 -29.43 -2.90
C ALA A 583 32.60 -29.34 -4.39
N GLY A 584 33.17 -28.32 -5.03
CA GLY A 584 33.58 -28.39 -6.44
C GLY A 584 32.95 -27.38 -7.37
N SER A 585 33.52 -26.22 -7.59
CA SER A 585 34.37 -25.94 -8.76
C SER A 585 34.67 -24.44 -8.88
N SER A 586 35.95 -24.19 -9.01
CA SER A 586 36.62 -22.94 -9.27
C SER A 586 36.16 -22.33 -10.59
N ALA A 587 35.69 -21.06 -10.57
CA ALA A 587 35.96 -20.05 -11.59
C ALA A 587 35.12 -18.79 -11.36
N ALA A 588 35.60 -17.87 -10.51
CA ALA A 588 35.23 -16.45 -10.58
C ALA A 588 36.20 -15.65 -9.69
N ARG A 589 37.42 -15.52 -10.15
CA ARG A 589 38.39 -14.54 -9.63
C ARG A 589 38.95 -13.82 -10.85
N ALA A 590 38.51 -12.61 -11.10
CA ALA A 590 39.20 -11.49 -11.69
C ALA A 590 38.18 -10.45 -12.14
N MET A 591 38.08 -9.39 -11.40
CA MET A 591 37.92 -8.01 -11.85
C MET A 591 37.61 -7.10 -10.66
N GLN A 592 38.65 -6.87 -9.88
CA GLN A 592 38.79 -5.66 -9.06
C GLN A 592 40.04 -4.95 -9.54
N ALA A 593 39.92 -3.66 -9.63
CA ALA A 593 40.94 -2.63 -9.90
C ALA A 593 40.84 -2.02 -11.30
N GLU A 594 40.30 -0.78 -11.34
CA GLU A 594 41.09 0.43 -11.52
C GLU A 594 40.13 1.63 -11.56
N SER A 595 40.22 2.50 -10.58
CA SER A 595 39.80 3.90 -10.69
C SER A 595 40.98 4.71 -11.28
N PRO A 596 40.75 5.65 -12.17
CA PRO A 596 41.68 6.78 -12.31
C PRO A 596 41.06 8.05 -11.74
N THR A 597 41.82 8.65 -10.85
CA THR A 597 41.82 10.07 -10.49
C THR A 597 42.12 10.96 -11.69
N ALA A 598 41.26 11.93 -11.94
CA ALA A 598 41.54 13.34 -12.24
C ALA A 598 40.24 14.10 -12.42
#